data_ec51fc0a6e522cf93c7344b099792e7f
#
_entry.id   ec51fc0a6e522cf93c7344b099792e7f
#
_cell.length_a   1.000
_cell.length_b   1.000
_cell.length_c   1.000
_cell.angle_alpha   90.00
_cell.angle_beta   90.00
_cell.angle_gamma   90.00
#
_symmetry.space_group_name_H-M   'P 1'
#
loop_
_entity.id
_entity.type
_entity.pdbx_description
1 polymer ?
#
loop_
_entity_poly.entity_id
_entity_poly.type
_entity_poly.pdbx_seq_one_letter_code
_entity_poly.pdbx_strand_id
1 'polypeptide(L)'
;AAASHDFNVTTSGRDLVLTIKDLPDARTSAGRITVGTDELKDMYPTGVFPFIEIDDGTKYGDIKISVSSSNSNVEINTHDIASFGDFGLSLRAAMKKEVLSGRSNQEISNFFIEEEIAYSLKEGQTIYFELPEGVTWSGYGTIENDGTNVISAGGYTPVSGSNGRKIKNVFTATTSKPTSLAFKNMKVKIEPWFEGPLDITVSGTVDVSGTVTVAEVLKPVNISVEETTNVYVGAMDQKAGNIIITESQAGAIQSKTDFNQLFITLPAGVTFAGKPTVEVVSGDLDLGEVKIGPASSGAGDNGLLINIDYSGIKKSAIKISDIYLTLDRTVPHGIVQAKFEGVKDFGWADGSTALVDFNTAESIGSIGIATTTTGSLLGTASFVIGSKTFFVEGKSGSMDVAPFIKDDRSFVPVRYLAENMLGAAVVWNEADQQVVLTKDAVKVVLTIGSETYTVNGAEKTADVAPLIVESRTFLPARYVAEAFGAAVVWDANTQTVQIQR
;
A
#
# COMPACT_ATOMS: atom_id res chain seq x y z
N ALA A 1 -10.19 -68.40 -18.03
CA ALA A 1 -10.57 -68.37 -16.62
C ALA A 1 -9.36 -67.87 -15.88
N ALA A 2 -9.36 -66.61 -15.42
CA ALA A 2 -8.33 -66.08 -14.55
C ALA A 2 -8.49 -66.82 -13.20
N ALA A 3 -7.45 -67.49 -12.78
CA ALA A 3 -7.37 -68.06 -11.44
C ALA A 3 -7.38 -66.92 -10.42
N SER A 4 -8.40 -66.84 -9.60
CA SER A 4 -8.42 -65.94 -8.43
C SER A 4 -7.37 -66.42 -7.43
N HIS A 5 -6.30 -65.67 -7.33
CA HIS A 5 -5.30 -65.90 -6.29
C HIS A 5 -5.73 -65.19 -5.01
N ASP A 6 -5.82 -65.87 -3.89
CA ASP A 6 -6.17 -65.31 -2.62
C ASP A 6 -4.97 -64.52 -2.03
N PHE A 7 -5.13 -63.20 -1.97
CA PHE A 7 -4.20 -62.32 -1.26
C PHE A 7 -4.77 -61.94 0.09
N ASN A 8 -3.95 -61.90 1.10
CA ASN A 8 -4.22 -61.19 2.34
C ASN A 8 -3.45 -59.87 2.36
N VAL A 9 -4.14 -58.80 2.52
CA VAL A 9 -3.54 -57.45 2.71
C VAL A 9 -3.72 -57.09 4.17
N THR A 10 -2.63 -56.79 4.82
CA THR A 10 -2.61 -56.28 6.20
C THR A 10 -1.72 -55.07 6.31
N THR A 11 -2.02 -54.16 7.22
CA THR A 11 -1.19 -53.00 7.52
C THR A 11 -0.52 -53.19 8.88
N SER A 12 0.76 -52.87 8.98
CA SER A 12 1.50 -52.86 10.24
C SER A 12 2.36 -51.59 10.30
N GLY A 13 1.88 -50.58 10.99
CA GLY A 13 2.56 -49.27 10.99
C GLY A 13 2.56 -48.64 9.60
N ARG A 14 3.76 -48.42 9.05
CA ARG A 14 3.94 -47.85 7.68
C ARG A 14 4.04 -48.93 6.59
N ASP A 15 3.92 -50.21 6.96
CA ASP A 15 4.09 -51.32 6.02
C ASP A 15 2.75 -51.85 5.55
N LEU A 16 2.61 -51.96 4.25
CA LEU A 16 1.53 -52.71 3.61
C LEU A 16 2.06 -54.13 3.35
N VAL A 17 1.55 -55.11 4.04
CA VAL A 17 2.00 -56.50 3.89
C VAL A 17 1.02 -57.26 3.00
N LEU A 18 1.53 -57.65 1.82
CA LEU A 18 0.81 -58.47 0.86
C LEU A 18 1.25 -59.93 1.07
N THR A 19 0.36 -60.74 1.60
CA THR A 19 0.65 -62.19 1.75
C THR A 19 -0.02 -62.92 0.58
N ILE A 20 0.80 -63.51 -0.28
CA ILE A 20 0.33 -64.33 -1.41
C ILE A 20 0.25 -65.76 -0.91
N LYS A 21 -0.93 -66.32 -0.90
CA LYS A 21 -1.19 -67.68 -0.40
C LYS A 21 -0.89 -68.80 -1.41
N ASP A 22 -0.97 -68.51 -2.71
CA ASP A 22 -0.69 -69.47 -3.75
C ASP A 22 0.02 -68.76 -4.91
N LEU A 23 1.27 -69.15 -5.20
CA LEU A 23 1.95 -68.75 -6.41
C LEU A 23 1.78 -69.86 -7.44
N PRO A 24 1.35 -69.55 -8.66
CA PRO A 24 1.39 -70.55 -9.74
C PRO A 24 2.83 -71.05 -9.94
N ASP A 25 2.95 -72.32 -10.26
CA ASP A 25 4.24 -72.98 -10.45
C ASP A 25 5.11 -72.14 -11.44
N ALA A 26 6.17 -71.59 -10.95
CA ALA A 26 6.99 -70.51 -11.58
C ALA A 26 7.78 -70.98 -12.80
N ARG A 27 7.53 -72.16 -13.34
CA ARG A 27 8.31 -72.71 -14.47
C ARG A 27 7.82 -72.32 -15.82
N THR A 28 6.66 -71.68 -15.99
CA THR A 28 6.08 -71.43 -17.31
C THR A 28 5.54 -70.05 -17.60
N SER A 29 5.50 -69.12 -16.63
CA SER A 29 5.06 -67.73 -16.91
C SER A 29 5.67 -66.75 -15.91
N ALA A 30 6.26 -65.68 -16.37
CA ALA A 30 6.64 -64.55 -15.55
C ALA A 30 5.37 -63.93 -14.96
N GLY A 31 5.10 -64.23 -13.67
CA GLY A 31 3.96 -63.63 -12.96
C GLY A 31 4.27 -62.15 -12.66
N ARG A 32 3.41 -61.27 -13.10
CA ARG A 32 3.47 -59.82 -12.76
C ARG A 32 2.41 -59.52 -11.75
N ILE A 33 2.81 -58.94 -10.64
CA ILE A 33 1.84 -58.35 -9.71
C ILE A 33 1.81 -56.85 -10.02
N THR A 34 0.64 -56.37 -10.47
CA THR A 34 0.41 -54.98 -10.75
C THR A 34 -0.49 -54.42 -9.63
N VAL A 35 -0.02 -53.41 -8.91
CA VAL A 35 -0.81 -52.68 -7.97
C VAL A 35 -1.18 -51.35 -8.64
N GLY A 36 -2.39 -51.27 -9.18
CA GLY A 36 -2.87 -50.09 -9.91
C GLY A 36 -4.32 -49.76 -9.58
N THR A 37 -4.70 -48.51 -9.79
CA THR A 37 -6.02 -48.00 -9.45
C THR A 37 -7.16 -48.67 -10.22
N ASP A 38 -6.98 -49.06 -11.47
CA ASP A 38 -8.04 -49.64 -12.32
C ASP A 38 -8.28 -51.12 -12.01
N GLU A 39 -7.24 -51.87 -11.68
CA GLU A 39 -7.38 -53.29 -11.33
C GLU A 39 -7.86 -53.46 -9.88
N LEU A 40 -7.54 -52.54 -8.96
CA LEU A 40 -8.09 -52.53 -7.60
C LEU A 40 -9.57 -52.20 -7.60
N LYS A 41 -10.09 -51.41 -8.54
CA LYS A 41 -11.47 -51.02 -8.66
C LYS A 41 -12.38 -52.20 -9.00
N ASP A 42 -11.91 -53.14 -9.81
CA ASP A 42 -12.61 -54.35 -10.18
C ASP A 42 -12.58 -55.41 -9.04
N MET A 43 -11.50 -55.40 -8.24
CA MET A 43 -11.30 -56.35 -7.12
C MET A 43 -12.01 -55.91 -5.84
N TYR A 44 -12.24 -54.62 -5.64
CA TYR A 44 -12.94 -54.02 -4.47
C TYR A 44 -14.04 -53.07 -4.93
N PRO A 45 -15.21 -53.53 -5.33
CA PRO A 45 -16.30 -52.69 -5.80
C PRO A 45 -16.87 -51.74 -4.72
N THR A 46 -16.40 -51.83 -3.49
CA THR A 46 -16.77 -50.95 -2.36
C THR A 46 -15.79 -49.82 -2.12
N GLY A 47 -14.82 -49.59 -3.01
CA GLY A 47 -14.06 -48.34 -3.05
C GLY A 47 -12.97 -48.13 -1.97
N VAL A 48 -12.45 -49.19 -1.37
CA VAL A 48 -11.29 -49.09 -0.46
C VAL A 48 -10.00 -49.12 -1.31
N PHE A 49 -9.52 -47.97 -1.71
CA PHE A 49 -8.18 -47.83 -2.29
C PHE A 49 -7.16 -47.60 -1.18
N PRO A 50 -5.92 -48.10 -1.31
CA PRO A 50 -4.84 -47.74 -0.39
C PRO A 50 -4.51 -46.27 -0.61
N PHE A 51 -5.05 -45.40 0.24
CA PHE A 51 -4.61 -44.02 0.31
C PHE A 51 -3.37 -43.95 1.21
N ILE A 52 -2.39 -43.15 0.78
CA ILE A 52 -1.26 -42.78 1.62
C ILE A 52 -1.62 -41.47 2.30
N GLU A 53 -1.74 -41.50 3.61
CA GLU A 53 -1.87 -40.31 4.44
C GLU A 53 -0.45 -39.85 4.84
N ILE A 54 -0.17 -38.57 4.63
CA ILE A 54 1.12 -37.97 4.94
C ILE A 54 0.94 -37.11 6.17
N ASP A 55 1.71 -37.40 7.22
CA ASP A 55 1.69 -36.64 8.47
C ASP A 55 2.21 -35.21 8.28
N ASP A 56 1.60 -34.26 8.97
CA ASP A 56 2.10 -32.91 9.12
C ASP A 56 3.54 -32.91 9.64
N GLY A 57 4.44 -32.24 8.94
CA GLY A 57 5.86 -32.20 9.28
C GLY A 57 6.74 -33.23 8.56
N THR A 58 6.17 -34.08 7.71
CA THR A 58 6.95 -34.93 6.80
C THR A 58 7.74 -34.06 5.82
N LYS A 59 9.02 -34.32 5.66
CA LYS A 59 9.86 -33.58 4.70
C LYS A 59 9.43 -33.89 3.26
N TYR A 60 9.40 -32.87 2.43
CA TYR A 60 9.15 -33.03 1.01
C TYR A 60 10.16 -33.97 0.34
N GLY A 61 9.70 -34.71 -0.64
CA GLY A 61 10.54 -35.65 -1.38
C GLY A 61 9.74 -36.77 -2.03
N ASP A 62 10.46 -37.75 -2.60
CA ASP A 62 9.86 -38.88 -3.26
C ASP A 62 9.34 -39.89 -2.26
N ILE A 63 8.10 -40.33 -2.50
CA ILE A 63 7.50 -41.45 -1.75
C ILE A 63 7.92 -42.73 -2.48
N LYS A 64 8.65 -43.53 -1.76
CA LYS A 64 9.24 -44.78 -2.30
C LYS A 64 8.51 -45.96 -1.69
N ILE A 65 8.16 -46.91 -2.53
CA ILE A 65 7.74 -48.23 -2.07
C ILE A 65 8.93 -49.21 -2.18
N SER A 66 9.25 -49.84 -1.08
CA SER A 66 10.24 -50.87 -1.04
C SER A 66 9.55 -52.23 -0.91
N VAL A 67 9.79 -53.07 -1.87
CA VAL A 67 9.25 -54.44 -1.86
C VAL A 67 10.34 -55.35 -1.24
N SER A 68 9.95 -56.09 -0.19
CA SER A 68 10.81 -57.12 0.40
C SER A 68 10.14 -58.47 0.26
N SER A 69 10.95 -59.48 0.08
CA SER A 69 10.46 -60.86 -0.05
C SER A 69 11.32 -61.78 0.84
N SER A 70 10.67 -62.73 1.47
CA SER A 70 11.38 -63.85 2.15
C SER A 70 11.87 -64.90 1.15
N ASN A 71 11.49 -64.80 -0.11
CA ASN A 71 11.94 -65.71 -1.18
C ASN A 71 13.12 -65.09 -1.93
N SER A 72 14.27 -65.74 -1.90
CA SER A 72 15.52 -65.31 -2.53
C SER A 72 15.45 -65.21 -4.07
N ASN A 73 14.44 -65.75 -4.69
CA ASN A 73 14.25 -65.70 -6.12
C ASN A 73 13.39 -64.50 -6.63
N VAL A 74 12.97 -63.64 -5.67
CA VAL A 74 12.22 -62.43 -6.03
C VAL A 74 13.19 -61.23 -6.04
N GLU A 75 13.30 -60.60 -7.20
CA GLU A 75 14.11 -59.39 -7.33
C GLU A 75 13.45 -58.26 -6.53
N ILE A 76 14.22 -57.64 -5.65
CA ILE A 76 13.76 -56.60 -4.74
C ILE A 76 14.18 -55.26 -5.30
N ASN A 77 13.22 -54.42 -5.63
CA ASN A 77 13.46 -53.08 -6.12
C ASN A 77 12.66 -52.05 -5.31
N THR A 78 13.24 -50.88 -5.12
CA THR A 78 12.57 -49.73 -4.58
C THR A 78 12.08 -48.86 -5.75
N HIS A 79 10.82 -48.51 -5.75
CA HIS A 79 10.22 -47.70 -6.81
C HIS A 79 9.67 -46.40 -6.22
N ASP A 80 9.87 -45.31 -6.94
CA ASP A 80 9.19 -44.04 -6.67
C ASP A 80 7.75 -44.17 -7.15
N ILE A 81 6.80 -43.99 -6.22
CA ILE A 81 5.36 -44.12 -6.52
C ILE A 81 4.65 -42.79 -6.55
N ALA A 82 5.20 -41.79 -5.89
CA ALA A 82 4.70 -40.41 -5.84
C ALA A 82 5.81 -39.47 -5.42
N SER A 83 5.61 -38.21 -5.58
CA SER A 83 6.40 -37.15 -4.93
C SER A 83 5.50 -36.35 -4.01
N PHE A 84 6.01 -36.07 -2.81
CA PHE A 84 5.36 -35.21 -1.85
C PHE A 84 6.11 -33.87 -1.81
N GLY A 85 5.38 -32.80 -2.03
CA GLY A 85 5.91 -31.45 -2.07
C GLY A 85 4.79 -30.43 -1.92
N ASP A 86 5.18 -29.18 -1.81
CA ASP A 86 4.26 -28.05 -1.88
C ASP A 86 3.92 -27.77 -3.37
N PHE A 87 3.13 -28.66 -3.93
CA PHE A 87 2.63 -28.55 -5.31
C PHE A 87 1.28 -27.84 -5.37
N GLY A 88 0.95 -27.09 -4.32
CA GLY A 88 -0.41 -26.68 -4.08
C GLY A 88 -0.91 -25.63 -5.05
N LEU A 89 -0.57 -24.41 -4.83
CA LEU A 89 -1.14 -23.27 -5.53
C LEU A 89 -0.06 -22.23 -5.80
N SER A 90 -0.04 -21.69 -7.00
CA SER A 90 0.81 -20.56 -7.34
C SER A 90 0.00 -19.28 -7.46
N LEU A 91 0.63 -18.15 -7.13
CA LEU A 91 0.05 -16.82 -7.19
C LEU A 91 0.84 -15.97 -8.17
N ARG A 92 0.18 -15.41 -9.18
CA ARG A 92 0.82 -14.50 -10.13
C ARG A 92 -0.09 -13.37 -10.57
N ALA A 93 0.48 -12.24 -11.00
CA ALA A 93 -0.24 -11.17 -11.68
C ALA A 93 0.01 -11.20 -13.18
N ALA A 94 -0.90 -10.59 -13.94
CA ALA A 94 -0.69 -10.18 -15.32
C ALA A 94 0.33 -9.04 -15.38
N MET A 95 0.46 -8.41 -16.55
CA MET A 95 1.32 -7.26 -16.73
C MET A 95 0.87 -6.11 -15.81
N LYS A 96 1.81 -5.55 -15.06
CA LYS A 96 1.61 -4.47 -14.09
C LYS A 96 0.95 -3.24 -14.76
N LYS A 97 -0.11 -2.72 -14.15
CA LYS A 97 -0.77 -1.48 -14.54
C LYS A 97 -0.21 -0.30 -13.77
N GLU A 98 -0.22 0.87 -14.39
CA GLU A 98 -0.01 2.14 -13.70
C GLU A 98 -1.37 2.72 -13.31
N VAL A 99 -1.52 3.11 -12.04
CA VAL A 99 -2.71 3.72 -11.48
C VAL A 99 -2.33 4.98 -10.70
N LEU A 100 -3.29 5.85 -10.41
CA LEU A 100 -3.00 7.14 -9.79
C LEU A 100 -3.44 7.18 -8.33
N SER A 101 -2.62 7.75 -7.46
CA SER A 101 -3.03 8.06 -6.09
C SER A 101 -4.15 9.11 -6.06
N GLY A 102 -4.92 9.15 -4.96
CA GLY A 102 -6.03 10.07 -4.78
C GLY A 102 -7.26 9.78 -5.64
N ARG A 103 -7.39 8.59 -6.22
CA ARG A 103 -8.50 8.23 -7.11
C ARG A 103 -9.23 6.97 -6.68
N SER A 104 -10.54 6.96 -6.97
CA SER A 104 -11.40 5.79 -6.80
C SER A 104 -11.68 5.07 -8.13
N ASN A 105 -12.22 3.86 -8.03
CA ASN A 105 -12.63 3.03 -9.17
C ASN A 105 -11.52 2.72 -10.18
N GLN A 106 -10.27 2.69 -9.72
CA GLN A 106 -9.15 2.35 -10.58
C GLN A 106 -9.01 0.85 -10.72
N GLU A 107 -8.94 0.39 -11.95
CA GLU A 107 -8.82 -1.02 -12.27
C GLU A 107 -7.35 -1.45 -12.17
N ILE A 108 -7.10 -2.45 -11.33
CA ILE A 108 -5.79 -3.08 -11.14
C ILE A 108 -5.56 -4.19 -12.18
N SER A 109 -4.34 -4.70 -12.26
CA SER A 109 -4.01 -5.84 -13.09
C SER A 109 -4.78 -7.08 -12.68
N ASN A 110 -5.12 -7.90 -13.64
CA ASN A 110 -5.63 -9.23 -13.35
C ASN A 110 -4.57 -10.04 -12.62
N PHE A 111 -5.00 -10.86 -11.67
CA PHE A 111 -4.13 -11.80 -10.99
C PHE A 111 -4.75 -13.19 -10.97
N PHE A 112 -3.93 -14.19 -10.73
CA PHE A 112 -4.30 -15.58 -10.93
C PHE A 112 -3.85 -16.41 -9.75
N ILE A 113 -4.68 -17.38 -9.41
CA ILE A 113 -4.32 -18.51 -8.55
C ILE A 113 -4.38 -19.73 -9.43
N GLU A 114 -3.26 -20.41 -9.57
CA GLU A 114 -3.13 -21.56 -10.46
C GLU A 114 -2.87 -22.80 -9.61
N GLU A 115 -3.66 -23.80 -9.85
CA GLU A 115 -3.57 -25.10 -9.21
C GLU A 115 -2.67 -26.00 -10.08
N GLU A 116 -1.61 -26.52 -9.51
CA GLU A 116 -0.70 -27.43 -10.21
C GLU A 116 -1.20 -28.88 -10.16
N ILE A 117 -1.85 -29.24 -9.05
CA ILE A 117 -2.39 -30.57 -8.83
C ILE A 117 -3.86 -30.46 -8.49
N ALA A 118 -4.70 -31.27 -9.13
CA ALA A 118 -6.13 -31.37 -8.83
C ALA A 118 -6.37 -31.65 -7.36
N TYR A 119 -7.51 -31.18 -6.85
CA TYR A 119 -7.94 -31.32 -5.45
C TYR A 119 -7.19 -30.46 -4.44
N SER A 120 -6.32 -29.55 -4.86
CA SER A 120 -5.70 -28.56 -3.95
C SER A 120 -6.69 -27.48 -3.52
N LEU A 121 -7.69 -27.15 -4.38
CA LEU A 121 -8.83 -26.29 -4.03
C LEU A 121 -10.02 -27.13 -3.59
N LYS A 122 -10.45 -26.96 -2.34
CA LYS A 122 -11.51 -27.77 -1.72
C LYS A 122 -12.71 -26.93 -1.32
N GLU A 123 -13.89 -27.54 -1.41
CA GLU A 123 -15.13 -26.94 -0.90
C GLU A 123 -14.98 -26.55 0.59
N GLY A 124 -15.49 -25.35 0.94
CA GLY A 124 -15.43 -24.80 2.29
C GLY A 124 -14.15 -24.08 2.65
N GLN A 125 -13.07 -24.21 1.88
CA GLN A 125 -11.88 -23.40 2.07
C GLN A 125 -12.19 -21.91 1.84
N THR A 126 -11.51 -21.06 2.59
CA THR A 126 -11.67 -19.60 2.51
C THR A 126 -10.37 -18.97 2.04
N ILE A 127 -10.49 -18.01 1.11
CA ILE A 127 -9.39 -17.18 0.67
C ILE A 127 -9.65 -15.72 1.02
N TYR A 128 -8.63 -15.02 1.47
CA TYR A 128 -8.64 -13.60 1.80
C TYR A 128 -7.71 -12.84 0.86
N PHE A 129 -8.17 -11.67 0.44
CA PHE A 129 -7.38 -10.70 -0.29
C PHE A 129 -7.33 -9.41 0.54
N GLU A 130 -6.14 -8.99 0.93
CA GLU A 130 -5.93 -7.82 1.76
C GLU A 130 -5.05 -6.80 1.04
N LEU A 131 -5.55 -5.57 0.95
CA LEU A 131 -4.85 -4.41 0.40
C LEU A 131 -4.02 -3.73 1.50
N PRO A 132 -2.94 -3.04 1.13
CA PRO A 132 -2.15 -2.26 2.06
C PRO A 132 -2.96 -1.09 2.65
N GLU A 133 -2.43 -0.47 3.69
CA GLU A 133 -3.01 0.75 4.24
C GLU A 133 -3.02 1.87 3.18
N GLY A 134 -4.08 2.67 3.16
CA GLY A 134 -4.28 3.69 2.14
C GLY A 134 -4.94 3.19 0.86
N VAL A 135 -5.26 1.89 0.75
CA VAL A 135 -5.98 1.35 -0.41
C VAL A 135 -7.17 0.52 0.04
N THR A 136 -8.32 0.73 -0.59
CA THR A 136 -9.56 -0.01 -0.28
C THR A 136 -10.21 -0.56 -1.54
N TRP A 137 -10.96 -1.64 -1.40
CA TRP A 137 -11.73 -2.20 -2.50
C TRP A 137 -12.90 -1.27 -2.86
N SER A 138 -13.02 -0.92 -4.15
CA SER A 138 -14.14 -0.13 -4.69
C SER A 138 -14.96 -0.90 -5.73
N GLY A 139 -14.48 -2.05 -6.19
CA GLY A 139 -15.19 -2.96 -7.08
C GLY A 139 -14.56 -4.34 -7.09
N TYR A 140 -15.39 -5.37 -7.09
CA TYR A 140 -14.93 -6.75 -6.90
C TYR A 140 -14.70 -7.53 -8.20
N GLY A 141 -14.99 -6.91 -9.35
CA GLY A 141 -14.74 -7.52 -10.65
C GLY A 141 -15.42 -8.86 -10.87
N THR A 142 -14.78 -9.72 -11.63
CA THR A 142 -15.24 -11.07 -11.98
C THR A 142 -14.19 -12.11 -11.69
N ILE A 143 -14.64 -13.32 -11.34
CA ILE A 143 -13.77 -14.48 -11.26
C ILE A 143 -14.09 -15.35 -12.47
N GLU A 144 -13.09 -15.60 -13.28
CA GLU A 144 -13.17 -16.57 -14.37
C GLU A 144 -12.41 -17.83 -13.98
N ASN A 145 -13.01 -18.96 -14.21
CA ASN A 145 -12.38 -20.26 -14.07
C ASN A 145 -12.51 -21.02 -15.40
N ASP A 146 -11.73 -22.04 -15.58
CA ASP A 146 -11.69 -22.86 -16.78
C ASP A 146 -12.89 -23.82 -16.93
N GLY A 147 -14.04 -23.49 -16.33
CA GLY A 147 -15.29 -24.25 -16.38
C GLY A 147 -15.51 -25.19 -15.19
N THR A 148 -14.71 -25.10 -14.15
CA THR A 148 -14.81 -25.97 -12.95
C THR A 148 -15.79 -25.46 -11.89
N ASN A 149 -16.29 -24.22 -11.98
CA ASN A 149 -17.23 -23.57 -11.03
C ASN A 149 -16.86 -23.71 -9.55
N VAL A 150 -15.59 -23.74 -9.24
CA VAL A 150 -15.06 -23.96 -7.87
C VAL A 150 -15.35 -22.77 -6.94
N ILE A 151 -15.56 -21.61 -7.52
CA ILE A 151 -15.80 -20.39 -6.77
C ILE A 151 -17.04 -19.68 -7.32
N SER A 152 -17.91 -19.19 -6.47
CA SER A 152 -19.10 -18.46 -6.91
C SER A 152 -18.69 -17.11 -7.48
N ALA A 153 -19.04 -16.83 -8.71
CA ALA A 153 -18.88 -15.52 -9.34
C ALA A 153 -19.64 -14.46 -8.51
N GLY A 154 -18.94 -13.48 -7.97
CA GLY A 154 -19.52 -12.40 -7.15
C GLY A 154 -19.68 -12.69 -5.66
N GLY A 155 -19.16 -13.81 -5.15
CA GLY A 155 -19.24 -14.21 -3.75
C GLY A 155 -18.26 -13.50 -2.79
N TYR A 156 -17.75 -12.32 -3.12
CA TYR A 156 -16.87 -11.57 -2.22
C TYR A 156 -17.65 -11.00 -1.03
N THR A 157 -17.12 -11.21 0.16
CA THR A 157 -17.66 -10.66 1.39
C THR A 157 -16.61 -9.77 2.04
N PRO A 158 -16.91 -8.48 2.29
CA PRO A 158 -16.04 -7.61 3.07
C PRO A 158 -15.82 -8.18 4.47
N VAL A 159 -14.60 -8.09 4.97
CA VAL A 159 -14.25 -8.51 6.33
C VAL A 159 -14.47 -7.34 7.27
N SER A 160 -15.30 -7.54 8.29
CA SER A 160 -15.60 -6.52 9.31
C SER A 160 -14.32 -6.08 10.03
N GLY A 161 -14.19 -4.78 10.30
CA GLY A 161 -13.02 -4.20 10.98
C GLY A 161 -11.79 -3.97 10.09
N SER A 162 -11.85 -4.32 8.81
CA SER A 162 -10.74 -4.11 7.86
C SER A 162 -10.76 -2.75 7.15
N ASN A 163 -11.72 -1.89 7.47
CA ASN A 163 -11.90 -0.58 6.82
C ASN A 163 -11.95 -0.67 5.27
N GLY A 164 -12.57 -1.73 4.73
CA GLY A 164 -12.70 -1.96 3.30
C GLY A 164 -11.44 -2.51 2.61
N ARG A 165 -10.37 -2.79 3.35
CA ARG A 165 -9.12 -3.32 2.79
C ARG A 165 -9.14 -4.83 2.53
N LYS A 166 -9.94 -5.58 3.28
CA LYS A 166 -9.93 -7.05 3.24
C LYS A 166 -11.26 -7.61 2.78
N ILE A 167 -11.19 -8.50 1.81
CA ILE A 167 -12.33 -9.27 1.31
C ILE A 167 -12.03 -10.75 1.40
N LYS A 168 -13.08 -11.56 1.44
CA LYS A 168 -12.97 -13.02 1.41
C LYS A 168 -13.90 -13.62 0.38
N ASN A 169 -13.52 -14.80 -0.09
CA ASN A 169 -14.39 -15.70 -0.82
C ASN A 169 -14.29 -17.11 -0.24
N VAL A 170 -15.33 -17.92 -0.41
CA VAL A 170 -15.40 -19.31 0.04
C VAL A 170 -15.56 -20.19 -1.19
N PHE A 171 -14.77 -21.25 -1.28
CA PHE A 171 -14.87 -22.22 -2.37
C PHE A 171 -16.15 -23.05 -2.22
N THR A 172 -16.88 -23.20 -3.32
CA THR A 172 -18.18 -23.85 -3.38
C THR A 172 -18.14 -25.29 -3.92
N ALA A 173 -16.98 -25.70 -4.39
CA ALA A 173 -16.72 -27.06 -4.87
C ALA A 173 -15.23 -27.39 -4.76
N THR A 174 -14.92 -28.69 -4.83
CA THR A 174 -13.54 -29.20 -4.92
C THR A 174 -13.18 -29.41 -6.38
N THR A 175 -11.97 -29.03 -6.77
CA THR A 175 -11.45 -29.24 -8.13
C THR A 175 -11.20 -30.71 -8.41
N SER A 176 -11.48 -31.15 -9.62
CA SER A 176 -11.17 -32.53 -10.08
C SER A 176 -10.07 -32.57 -11.14
N LYS A 177 -9.60 -31.41 -11.56
CA LYS A 177 -8.46 -31.21 -12.50
C LYS A 177 -7.74 -29.91 -12.14
N PRO A 178 -6.47 -29.75 -12.48
CA PRO A 178 -5.75 -28.50 -12.29
C PRO A 178 -6.53 -27.32 -12.88
N THR A 179 -6.69 -26.26 -12.12
CA THR A 179 -7.58 -25.13 -12.43
C THR A 179 -6.84 -23.82 -12.30
N SER A 180 -7.11 -22.88 -13.20
CA SER A 180 -6.66 -21.50 -13.11
C SER A 180 -7.84 -20.59 -12.78
N LEU A 181 -7.76 -19.88 -11.66
CA LEU A 181 -8.72 -18.86 -11.26
C LEU A 181 -8.17 -17.48 -11.63
N ALA A 182 -8.86 -16.79 -12.53
CA ALA A 182 -8.50 -15.44 -12.95
C ALA A 182 -9.40 -14.40 -12.28
N PHE A 183 -8.81 -13.51 -11.50
CA PHE A 183 -9.48 -12.37 -10.87
C PHE A 183 -9.31 -11.14 -11.76
N LYS A 184 -10.42 -10.69 -12.36
CA LYS A 184 -10.42 -9.67 -13.40
C LYS A 184 -11.27 -8.47 -13.03
N ASN A 185 -10.91 -7.30 -13.58
CA ASN A 185 -11.66 -6.04 -13.43
C ASN A 185 -11.86 -5.62 -11.97
N MET A 186 -10.97 -6.04 -11.10
CA MET A 186 -10.96 -5.61 -9.69
C MET A 186 -10.61 -4.13 -9.62
N LYS A 187 -11.31 -3.39 -8.74
CA LYS A 187 -11.12 -1.95 -8.63
C LYS A 187 -10.81 -1.53 -7.21
N VAL A 188 -9.99 -0.49 -7.11
CA VAL A 188 -9.54 0.06 -5.84
C VAL A 188 -9.77 1.57 -5.76
N LYS A 189 -9.93 2.08 -4.55
CA LYS A 189 -9.77 3.47 -4.18
C LYS A 189 -8.42 3.61 -3.50
N ILE A 190 -7.63 4.60 -3.91
CA ILE A 190 -6.26 4.82 -3.44
C ILE A 190 -6.20 6.19 -2.77
N GLU A 191 -5.71 6.25 -1.54
CA GLU A 191 -5.52 7.52 -0.83
C GLU A 191 -4.40 8.36 -1.49
N PRO A 192 -4.48 9.71 -1.41
CA PRO A 192 -3.55 10.61 -2.11
C PRO A 192 -2.08 10.42 -1.73
N TRP A 193 -1.80 9.93 -0.53
CA TRP A 193 -0.45 9.75 -0.01
C TRP A 193 0.19 8.39 -0.40
N PHE A 194 -0.60 7.44 -0.90
CA PHE A 194 -0.10 6.11 -1.25
C PHE A 194 0.62 6.14 -2.61
N GLU A 195 1.84 5.66 -2.66
CA GLU A 195 2.69 5.60 -3.86
C GLU A 195 3.51 4.29 -3.90
N GLY A 196 3.92 3.90 -5.11
CA GLY A 196 4.77 2.73 -5.31
C GLY A 196 3.99 1.45 -5.60
N PRO A 197 4.56 0.27 -5.33
CA PRO A 197 3.94 -1.00 -5.66
C PRO A 197 2.66 -1.22 -4.84
N LEU A 198 1.60 -1.59 -5.55
CA LEU A 198 0.35 -2.03 -4.95
C LEU A 198 0.34 -3.55 -4.86
N ASP A 199 0.50 -4.05 -3.66
CA ASP A 199 0.55 -5.47 -3.37
C ASP A 199 -0.78 -5.95 -2.76
N ILE A 200 -1.28 -7.09 -3.22
CA ILE A 200 -2.36 -7.82 -2.56
C ILE A 200 -1.73 -8.93 -1.74
N THR A 201 -2.02 -8.96 -0.44
CA THR A 201 -1.68 -10.09 0.41
C THR A 201 -2.78 -11.14 0.34
N VAL A 202 -2.42 -12.34 -0.06
CA VAL A 202 -3.31 -13.51 -0.12
C VAL A 202 -3.07 -14.40 1.10
N SER A 203 -4.14 -14.83 1.73
CA SER A 203 -4.10 -15.71 2.91
C SER A 203 -5.40 -16.52 3.01
N GLY A 204 -5.49 -17.45 3.96
CA GLY A 204 -6.72 -18.19 4.18
C GLY A 204 -6.50 -19.60 4.69
N THR A 205 -7.48 -20.46 4.45
CA THR A 205 -7.39 -21.91 4.70
C THR A 205 -6.99 -22.69 3.45
N VAL A 206 -6.81 -21.98 2.32
CA VAL A 206 -6.19 -22.51 1.11
C VAL A 206 -4.68 -22.55 1.29
N ASP A 207 -4.04 -23.51 0.66
CA ASP A 207 -2.57 -23.68 0.73
C ASP A 207 -1.84 -22.74 -0.23
N VAL A 208 -2.24 -21.47 -0.20
CA VAL A 208 -1.57 -20.36 -0.89
C VAL A 208 -1.53 -19.17 0.03
N SER A 209 -0.32 -18.69 0.27
CA SER A 209 -0.10 -17.43 0.99
C SER A 209 1.06 -16.69 0.33
N GLY A 210 0.97 -15.37 0.36
CA GLY A 210 1.99 -14.53 -0.25
C GLY A 210 1.44 -13.19 -0.70
N THR A 211 2.26 -12.47 -1.44
CA THR A 211 1.92 -11.17 -2.01
C THR A 211 2.03 -11.18 -3.52
N VAL A 212 1.16 -10.44 -4.18
CA VAL A 212 1.21 -10.24 -5.62
C VAL A 212 1.07 -8.76 -5.94
N THR A 213 2.03 -8.21 -6.68
CA THR A 213 2.00 -6.82 -7.14
C THR A 213 1.06 -6.68 -8.32
N VAL A 214 0.00 -5.90 -8.18
CA VAL A 214 -1.07 -5.74 -9.19
C VAL A 214 -1.08 -4.38 -9.88
N ALA A 215 -0.38 -3.41 -9.36
CA ALA A 215 -0.23 -2.10 -9.98
C ALA A 215 1.02 -1.37 -9.47
N GLU A 216 1.41 -0.31 -10.18
CA GLU A 216 2.29 0.75 -9.68
C GLU A 216 1.45 1.99 -9.49
N VAL A 217 1.47 2.56 -8.29
CA VAL A 217 0.72 3.77 -7.97
C VAL A 217 1.63 4.98 -8.17
N LEU A 218 1.21 5.87 -9.04
CA LEU A 218 1.90 7.12 -9.36
C LEU A 218 1.14 8.31 -8.77
N LYS A 219 1.85 9.35 -8.38
CA LYS A 219 1.20 10.67 -8.18
C LYS A 219 0.57 11.12 -9.49
N PRO A 220 -0.60 11.77 -9.45
CA PRO A 220 -1.23 12.29 -10.67
C PRO A 220 -0.37 13.36 -11.33
N VAL A 221 0.33 14.17 -10.53
CA VAL A 221 1.20 15.24 -11.03
C VAL A 221 2.52 15.30 -10.26
N ASN A 222 3.56 15.73 -10.96
CA ASN A 222 4.83 16.14 -10.37
C ASN A 222 4.90 17.67 -10.37
N ILE A 223 5.24 18.25 -9.21
CA ILE A 223 5.34 19.68 -9.01
C ILE A 223 6.80 20.05 -8.80
N SER A 224 7.28 21.04 -9.52
CA SER A 224 8.65 21.55 -9.39
C SER A 224 8.66 23.08 -9.45
N VAL A 225 9.73 23.67 -8.94
CA VAL A 225 10.00 25.11 -9.00
C VAL A 225 11.28 25.31 -9.79
N GLU A 226 11.25 26.21 -10.80
CA GLU A 226 12.42 26.47 -11.64
C GLU A 226 13.53 27.14 -10.83
N GLU A 227 13.18 28.10 -9.96
CA GLU A 227 14.12 28.86 -9.15
C GLU A 227 13.45 29.28 -7.84
N THR A 228 14.11 29.06 -6.71
CA THR A 228 13.64 29.55 -5.40
C THR A 228 14.21 30.94 -5.15
N THR A 229 13.35 31.91 -4.92
CA THR A 229 13.73 33.32 -4.69
C THR A 229 13.75 33.67 -3.22
N ASN A 230 14.47 34.75 -2.89
CA ASN A 230 14.43 35.31 -1.54
C ASN A 230 13.39 36.41 -1.43
N VAL A 231 12.55 36.36 -0.39
CA VAL A 231 11.51 37.36 -0.11
C VAL A 231 11.64 37.87 1.32
N TYR A 232 11.11 39.07 1.59
CA TYR A 232 11.26 39.75 2.89
C TYR A 232 9.90 39.84 3.60
N VAL A 233 9.88 39.47 4.86
CA VAL A 233 8.71 39.59 5.72
C VAL A 233 8.31 41.06 5.86
N GLY A 234 7.03 41.35 5.72
CA GLY A 234 6.49 42.71 5.78
C GLY A 234 6.66 43.54 4.49
N ALA A 235 7.07 42.92 3.38
CA ALA A 235 7.23 43.58 2.10
C ALA A 235 6.18 43.11 1.09
N MET A 236 5.92 43.96 0.09
CA MET A 236 4.91 43.74 -0.97
C MET A 236 5.59 43.47 -2.31
N ASP A 237 4.84 42.94 -3.26
CA ASP A 237 5.22 42.76 -4.67
C ASP A 237 6.57 42.06 -4.90
N GLN A 238 6.81 40.99 -4.13
CA GLN A 238 8.07 40.26 -4.22
C GLN A 238 7.93 39.04 -5.12
N LYS A 239 8.84 38.89 -6.07
CA LYS A 239 8.83 37.80 -7.03
C LYS A 239 9.16 36.48 -6.34
N ALA A 240 8.30 35.48 -6.52
CA ALA A 240 8.53 34.09 -6.15
C ALA A 240 8.99 33.24 -7.35
N GLY A 241 9.39 32.00 -7.10
CA GLY A 241 9.78 31.06 -8.15
C GLY A 241 8.63 30.62 -9.03
N ASN A 242 8.91 30.36 -10.29
CA ASN A 242 7.93 29.81 -11.22
C ASN A 242 7.66 28.34 -10.87
N ILE A 243 6.40 27.94 -10.96
CA ILE A 243 5.96 26.57 -10.66
C ILE A 243 5.67 25.83 -11.95
N ILE A 244 6.10 24.58 -12.04
CA ILE A 244 5.76 23.66 -13.14
C ILE A 244 5.02 22.48 -12.56
N ILE A 245 3.81 22.21 -13.07
CA ILE A 245 2.97 21.05 -12.75
C ILE A 245 2.96 20.16 -13.98
N THR A 246 3.51 18.96 -13.87
CA THR A 246 3.61 18.01 -14.99
C THR A 246 2.78 16.77 -14.67
N GLU A 247 1.88 16.39 -15.54
CA GLU A 247 1.14 15.14 -15.43
C GLU A 247 2.08 13.93 -15.40
N SER A 248 1.74 12.91 -14.60
CA SER A 248 2.44 11.61 -14.62
C SER A 248 2.06 10.80 -15.87
N GLN A 249 0.79 10.89 -16.26
CA GLN A 249 0.25 10.28 -17.48
C GLN A 249 -0.83 11.19 -18.08
N ALA A 250 -1.16 10.98 -19.36
CA ALA A 250 -2.21 11.75 -20.02
C ALA A 250 -3.56 11.64 -19.28
N GLY A 251 -4.24 12.78 -19.09
CA GLY A 251 -5.50 12.86 -18.38
C GLY A 251 -5.40 12.66 -16.85
N ALA A 252 -4.20 12.79 -16.30
CA ALA A 252 -4.02 12.82 -14.84
C ALA A 252 -4.63 14.10 -14.24
N ILE A 253 -4.64 15.21 -14.96
CA ILE A 253 -5.42 16.42 -14.64
C ILE A 253 -6.75 16.30 -15.38
N GLN A 254 -7.87 16.31 -14.62
CA GLN A 254 -9.19 16.04 -15.18
C GLN A 254 -9.96 17.33 -15.51
N SER A 255 -10.87 17.22 -16.51
CA SER A 255 -11.79 18.27 -16.94
C SER A 255 -13.27 17.91 -16.73
N LYS A 256 -13.56 16.87 -15.96
CA LYS A 256 -14.95 16.51 -15.64
C LYS A 256 -15.57 17.54 -14.73
N THR A 257 -16.88 17.80 -14.89
CA THR A 257 -17.62 18.87 -14.21
C THR A 257 -17.38 18.95 -12.70
N ASP A 258 -17.18 17.81 -12.04
CA ASP A 258 -16.94 17.77 -10.59
C ASP A 258 -15.43 17.68 -10.23
N PHE A 259 -14.53 17.75 -11.23
CA PHE A 259 -13.10 17.44 -11.07
C PHE A 259 -12.19 18.32 -11.93
N ASN A 260 -12.65 19.49 -12.30
CA ASN A 260 -12.01 20.32 -13.30
C ASN A 260 -11.21 21.50 -12.74
N GLN A 261 -10.79 21.46 -11.48
CA GLN A 261 -10.12 22.58 -10.85
C GLN A 261 -8.84 22.14 -10.13
N LEU A 262 -7.77 22.88 -10.31
CA LEU A 262 -6.58 22.86 -9.48
C LEU A 262 -6.59 24.05 -8.55
N PHE A 263 -6.23 23.85 -7.31
CA PHE A 263 -6.19 24.89 -6.31
C PHE A 263 -4.83 24.97 -5.63
N ILE A 264 -4.31 26.19 -5.49
CA ILE A 264 -3.02 26.44 -4.85
C ILE A 264 -3.27 27.38 -3.68
N THR A 265 -2.88 26.95 -2.48
CA THR A 265 -3.01 27.72 -1.24
C THR A 265 -1.65 28.18 -0.74
N LEU A 266 -1.55 29.45 -0.41
CA LEU A 266 -0.41 30.05 0.26
C LEU A 266 -0.57 30.01 1.78
N PRO A 267 0.55 30.07 2.54
CA PRO A 267 0.52 30.15 4.00
C PRO A 267 -0.25 31.36 4.52
N ALA A 268 -0.67 31.29 5.79
CA ALA A 268 -1.27 32.42 6.47
C ALA A 268 -0.31 33.62 6.46
N GLY A 269 -0.84 34.81 6.20
CA GLY A 269 -0.06 36.04 6.07
C GLY A 269 0.69 36.21 4.74
N VAL A 270 0.58 35.25 3.81
CA VAL A 270 1.13 35.36 2.46
C VAL A 270 -0.03 35.44 1.47
N THR A 271 -0.01 36.44 0.60
CA THR A 271 -1.03 36.64 -0.45
C THR A 271 -0.38 36.85 -1.81
N PHE A 272 -1.13 36.51 -2.86
CA PHE A 272 -0.76 36.91 -4.23
C PHE A 272 -0.93 38.42 -4.36
N ALA A 273 0.11 39.14 -4.78
CA ALA A 273 0.07 40.57 -5.02
C ALA A 273 -0.66 40.90 -6.33
N GLY A 274 -0.83 39.92 -7.21
CA GLY A 274 -1.56 40.01 -8.45
C GLY A 274 -1.78 38.63 -9.04
N LYS A 275 -2.62 38.54 -10.07
CA LYS A 275 -2.93 37.29 -10.76
C LYS A 275 -1.69 36.76 -11.50
N PRO A 276 -1.16 35.56 -11.20
CA PRO A 276 -0.06 34.96 -11.93
C PRO A 276 -0.43 34.64 -13.39
N THR A 277 0.57 34.51 -14.24
CA THR A 277 0.44 33.96 -15.58
C THR A 277 0.40 32.44 -15.51
N VAL A 278 -0.64 31.84 -16.09
CA VAL A 278 -0.79 30.36 -16.12
C VAL A 278 -0.92 29.92 -17.57
N GLU A 279 -0.05 29.04 -18.02
CA GLU A 279 -0.01 28.59 -19.41
C GLU A 279 0.32 27.09 -19.51
N VAL A 280 -0.18 26.43 -20.54
CA VAL A 280 0.21 25.06 -20.91
C VAL A 280 1.48 25.13 -21.75
N VAL A 281 2.56 24.58 -21.21
CA VAL A 281 3.89 24.62 -21.87
C VAL A 281 4.20 23.36 -22.67
N SER A 282 3.45 22.28 -22.44
CA SER A 282 3.51 21.06 -23.24
C SER A 282 2.20 20.28 -23.14
N GLY A 283 1.96 19.39 -24.11
CA GLY A 283 0.75 18.57 -24.18
C GLY A 283 -0.41 19.28 -24.90
N ASP A 284 -1.62 18.88 -24.59
CA ASP A 284 -2.86 19.35 -25.22
C ASP A 284 -4.00 19.60 -24.22
N LEU A 285 -3.66 19.80 -22.95
CA LEU A 285 -4.58 20.26 -21.92
C LEU A 285 -5.04 21.67 -22.23
N ASP A 286 -6.31 22.00 -21.98
CA ASP A 286 -6.85 23.34 -22.13
C ASP A 286 -7.27 23.92 -20.78
N LEU A 287 -6.86 25.17 -20.53
CA LEU A 287 -7.13 25.88 -19.28
C LEU A 287 -8.33 26.77 -19.45
N GLY A 288 -9.21 26.72 -18.48
CA GLY A 288 -10.31 27.64 -18.34
C GLY A 288 -9.93 28.89 -17.54
N GLU A 289 -10.89 29.41 -16.81
CA GLU A 289 -10.71 30.62 -16.00
C GLU A 289 -9.69 30.40 -14.86
N VAL A 290 -8.82 31.39 -14.66
CA VAL A 290 -7.87 31.45 -13.55
C VAL A 290 -8.25 32.60 -12.63
N LYS A 291 -8.45 32.32 -11.33
CA LYS A 291 -8.85 33.32 -10.31
C LYS A 291 -7.90 33.30 -9.12
N ILE A 292 -7.71 34.46 -8.49
CA ILE A 292 -7.14 34.58 -7.14
C ILE A 292 -8.26 34.96 -6.16
N GLY A 293 -8.13 34.54 -4.91
CA GLY A 293 -9.11 34.82 -3.86
C GLY A 293 -8.76 34.14 -2.55
N PRO A 294 -9.65 34.21 -1.56
CA PRO A 294 -9.40 33.62 -0.26
C PRO A 294 -9.45 32.08 -0.32
N ALA A 295 -8.45 31.43 0.24
CA ALA A 295 -8.45 29.97 0.44
C ALA A 295 -9.36 29.53 1.61
N SER A 296 -9.74 30.46 2.49
CA SER A 296 -10.69 30.26 3.58
C SER A 296 -11.41 31.56 3.89
N SER A 297 -12.56 31.51 4.57
CA SER A 297 -13.29 32.71 4.95
C SER A 297 -12.42 33.63 5.81
N GLY A 298 -12.22 34.89 5.38
CA GLY A 298 -11.42 35.90 6.08
C GLY A 298 -9.94 35.92 5.71
N ALA A 299 -9.43 35.02 4.89
CA ALA A 299 -8.11 35.13 4.29
C ALA A 299 -8.18 36.06 3.07
N GLY A 300 -7.13 36.84 2.82
CA GLY A 300 -6.97 37.65 1.60
C GLY A 300 -6.75 36.76 0.36
N ASP A 301 -6.16 37.33 -0.68
CA ASP A 301 -5.88 36.64 -1.95
C ASP A 301 -4.76 35.58 -1.80
N ASN A 302 -4.94 34.60 -0.93
CA ASN A 302 -3.97 33.54 -0.67
C ASN A 302 -4.28 32.22 -1.39
N GLY A 303 -5.32 32.21 -2.24
CA GLY A 303 -5.71 31.08 -3.07
C GLY A 303 -5.61 31.41 -4.57
N LEU A 304 -5.11 30.45 -5.37
CA LEU A 304 -5.13 30.48 -6.82
C LEU A 304 -5.93 29.29 -7.32
N LEU A 305 -7.02 29.55 -8.04
CA LEU A 305 -7.89 28.57 -8.70
C LEU A 305 -7.60 28.53 -10.18
N ILE A 306 -7.40 27.35 -10.74
CA ILE A 306 -7.20 27.11 -12.16
C ILE A 306 -8.26 26.12 -12.64
N ASN A 307 -9.16 26.56 -13.49
CA ASN A 307 -10.13 25.68 -14.15
C ASN A 307 -9.47 24.93 -15.31
N ILE A 308 -9.91 23.69 -15.52
CA ILE A 308 -9.46 22.84 -16.61
C ILE A 308 -10.67 22.58 -17.53
N ASP A 309 -10.61 23.10 -18.74
CA ASP A 309 -11.70 22.96 -19.72
C ASP A 309 -11.58 21.66 -20.52
N TYR A 310 -10.35 21.20 -20.76
CA TYR A 310 -10.10 19.93 -21.45
C TYR A 310 -8.86 19.23 -20.87
N SER A 311 -8.98 17.96 -20.53
CA SER A 311 -7.90 17.17 -19.90
C SER A 311 -6.82 16.65 -20.85
N GLY A 312 -7.00 16.81 -22.16
CA GLY A 312 -6.06 16.33 -23.14
C GLY A 312 -5.98 14.80 -23.31
N ILE A 313 -5.29 14.36 -24.34
CA ILE A 313 -4.94 12.98 -24.60
C ILE A 313 -3.42 12.75 -24.60
N LYS A 314 -2.65 13.79 -24.40
CA LYS A 314 -1.20 13.77 -24.23
C LYS A 314 -0.83 14.24 -22.84
N LYS A 315 0.27 13.70 -22.34
CA LYS A 315 0.85 14.15 -21.08
C LYS A 315 1.19 15.64 -21.18
N SER A 316 0.62 16.45 -20.29
CA SER A 316 0.69 17.89 -20.34
C SER A 316 1.50 18.46 -19.17
N ALA A 317 1.98 19.71 -19.35
CA ALA A 317 2.58 20.48 -18.27
C ALA A 317 2.03 21.91 -18.25
N ILE A 318 1.72 22.38 -17.05
CA ILE A 318 1.27 23.74 -16.76
C ILE A 318 2.44 24.48 -16.11
N LYS A 319 2.72 25.70 -16.59
CA LYS A 319 3.63 26.63 -15.95
C LYS A 319 2.86 27.79 -15.34
N ILE A 320 3.19 28.12 -14.10
CA ILE A 320 2.71 29.29 -13.38
C ILE A 320 3.90 30.20 -13.17
N SER A 321 3.85 31.37 -13.77
CA SER A 321 4.93 32.37 -13.76
C SER A 321 4.38 33.74 -13.30
N ASP A 322 5.29 34.69 -13.14
CA ASP A 322 4.98 36.03 -12.64
C ASP A 322 4.24 36.00 -11.29
N ILE A 323 4.68 35.09 -10.43
CA ILE A 323 4.15 34.96 -9.07
C ILE A 323 4.77 36.08 -8.23
N TYR A 324 3.96 37.02 -7.80
CA TYR A 324 4.35 38.08 -6.88
C TYR A 324 3.59 37.90 -5.56
N LEU A 325 4.31 38.00 -4.46
CA LEU A 325 3.81 37.75 -3.12
C LEU A 325 3.89 39.02 -2.25
N THR A 326 2.87 39.20 -1.42
CA THR A 326 2.88 40.14 -0.30
C THR A 326 2.92 39.32 0.99
N LEU A 327 3.91 39.59 1.85
CA LEU A 327 4.07 38.92 3.12
C LEU A 327 3.83 39.91 4.27
N ASP A 328 2.94 39.55 5.19
CA ASP A 328 2.78 40.32 6.42
C ASP A 328 3.92 40.03 7.43
N ARG A 329 3.95 40.77 8.53
CA ARG A 329 4.99 40.66 9.54
C ARG A 329 4.85 39.44 10.45
N THR A 330 3.75 38.71 10.36
CA THR A 330 3.47 37.50 11.16
C THR A 330 4.01 36.24 10.49
N VAL A 331 4.40 36.33 9.22
CA VAL A 331 4.94 35.20 8.46
C VAL A 331 6.25 34.73 9.11
N PRO A 332 6.35 33.45 9.50
CA PRO A 332 7.57 32.89 10.05
C PRO A 332 8.74 32.93 9.06
N HIS A 333 9.95 33.02 9.58
CA HIS A 333 11.12 32.85 8.75
C HIS A 333 11.25 31.40 8.31
N GLY A 334 11.55 31.17 7.05
CA GLY A 334 11.67 29.84 6.51
C GLY A 334 11.25 29.79 5.03
N ILE A 335 10.81 28.62 4.61
CA ILE A 335 10.32 28.40 3.26
C ILE A 335 8.85 28.78 3.17
N VAL A 336 8.51 29.61 2.19
CA VAL A 336 7.12 29.86 1.79
C VAL A 336 6.66 28.69 0.94
N GLN A 337 5.82 27.86 1.51
CA GLN A 337 5.28 26.69 0.82
C GLN A 337 3.94 26.98 0.16
N ALA A 338 3.81 26.60 -1.10
CA ALA A 338 2.52 26.53 -1.79
C ALA A 338 2.00 25.10 -1.66
N LYS A 339 0.76 24.95 -1.20
CA LYS A 339 0.04 23.67 -1.14
C LYS A 339 -0.85 23.53 -2.37
N PHE A 340 -0.81 22.35 -2.98
CA PHE A 340 -1.61 22.01 -4.15
C PHE A 340 -2.73 21.06 -3.74
N GLU A 341 -3.92 21.43 -4.09
CA GLU A 341 -5.13 20.69 -3.79
C GLU A 341 -6.02 20.66 -5.03
N GLY A 342 -6.91 19.72 -5.06
CA GLY A 342 -8.02 19.84 -5.94
C GLY A 342 -9.20 20.59 -5.31
N VAL A 343 -10.38 20.51 -5.94
CA VAL A 343 -11.53 21.30 -5.52
C VAL A 343 -11.92 21.02 -4.07
N LYS A 344 -11.87 22.06 -3.28
CA LYS A 344 -12.52 22.16 -1.98
C LYS A 344 -13.59 23.23 -2.04
N ASP A 345 -14.56 23.17 -1.13
CA ASP A 345 -15.45 24.28 -0.83
C ASP A 345 -14.63 25.36 -0.10
N PHE A 346 -14.10 26.31 -0.85
CA PHE A 346 -13.34 27.44 -0.32
C PHE A 346 -14.20 28.66 -0.05
N GLY A 347 -15.53 28.53 -0.07
CA GLY A 347 -16.43 29.66 0.12
C GLY A 347 -16.34 30.66 -1.04
N TRP A 348 -15.86 30.27 -2.20
CA TRP A 348 -15.99 31.07 -3.43
C TRP A 348 -17.45 31.19 -3.78
N ALA A 349 -17.88 32.38 -4.15
CA ALA A 349 -19.28 32.78 -4.24
C ALA A 349 -20.16 32.06 -5.27
N ASP A 350 -19.65 31.03 -5.95
CA ASP A 350 -20.40 30.26 -6.94
C ASP A 350 -21.14 29.04 -6.35
N GLY A 351 -21.00 28.78 -5.04
CA GLY A 351 -21.73 27.71 -4.34
C GLY A 351 -21.36 26.30 -4.77
N SER A 352 -20.24 26.10 -5.46
CA SER A 352 -19.77 24.79 -5.88
C SER A 352 -19.20 24.01 -4.68
N THR A 353 -19.92 22.96 -4.28
CA THR A 353 -19.52 22.02 -3.22
C THR A 353 -18.93 20.75 -3.82
N ALA A 354 -18.32 20.81 -4.97
CA ALA A 354 -17.81 19.64 -5.66
C ALA A 354 -16.68 18.99 -4.87
N LEU A 355 -16.97 17.89 -4.23
CA LEU A 355 -16.00 16.96 -3.67
C LEU A 355 -15.38 16.16 -4.82
N VAL A 356 -14.11 16.24 -4.98
CA VAL A 356 -13.40 15.67 -6.09
C VAL A 356 -12.64 14.43 -5.63
N ASP A 357 -12.82 13.30 -6.29
CA ASP A 357 -12.09 12.07 -5.96
C ASP A 357 -10.56 12.23 -6.10
N PHE A 358 -10.15 13.05 -7.02
CA PHE A 358 -8.76 13.46 -7.22
C PHE A 358 -8.26 14.33 -6.07
N ASN A 359 -9.18 14.86 -5.30
CA ASN A 359 -9.03 15.99 -4.44
C ASN A 359 -9.85 15.87 -3.17
N THR A 360 -10.04 14.67 -2.67
CA THR A 360 -10.45 14.58 -1.27
C THR A 360 -9.53 15.52 -0.53
N ALA A 361 -10.05 16.44 0.21
CA ALA A 361 -9.41 17.43 1.10
C ALA A 361 -7.89 17.33 1.36
N GLU A 362 -7.22 16.41 0.70
CA GLU A 362 -5.83 16.06 0.89
C GLU A 362 -4.97 16.62 -0.23
N SER A 363 -3.80 17.03 0.14
CA SER A 363 -2.84 17.71 -0.71
C SER A 363 -2.33 16.81 -1.83
N ILE A 364 -2.42 17.27 -3.07
CA ILE A 364 -1.69 16.66 -4.20
C ILE A 364 -0.18 16.75 -3.95
N GLY A 365 0.26 17.74 -3.16
CA GLY A 365 1.63 18.01 -2.79
C GLY A 365 1.80 19.42 -2.31
N SER A 366 3.02 19.75 -1.90
CA SER A 366 3.44 21.12 -1.59
C SER A 366 4.88 21.32 -2.01
N ILE A 367 5.22 22.57 -2.32
CA ILE A 367 6.56 22.93 -2.74
C ILE A 367 6.95 24.32 -2.22
N GLY A 368 8.21 24.50 -1.89
CA GLY A 368 8.78 25.79 -1.51
C GLY A 368 8.94 26.69 -2.74
N ILE A 369 8.23 27.80 -2.78
CA ILE A 369 8.25 28.77 -3.91
C ILE A 369 9.12 29.99 -3.64
N ALA A 370 9.42 30.27 -2.37
CA ALA A 370 10.29 31.34 -1.94
C ALA A 370 10.87 31.02 -0.56
N THR A 371 11.88 31.79 -0.16
CA THR A 371 12.51 31.70 1.16
C THR A 371 12.49 33.07 1.81
N THR A 372 11.99 33.20 3.05
CA THR A 372 12.03 34.45 3.79
C THR A 372 13.44 34.72 4.32
N THR A 373 13.98 35.89 3.98
CA THR A 373 15.36 36.27 4.32
C THR A 373 15.42 37.39 5.34
N THR A 374 15.34 37.10 6.61
CA THR A 374 15.82 38.03 7.66
C THR A 374 16.61 37.28 8.72
N GLY A 375 17.51 36.43 8.30
CA GLY A 375 18.32 35.63 9.21
C GLY A 375 18.68 34.27 8.63
N SER A 376 19.44 33.55 9.38
CA SER A 376 19.80 32.17 9.06
C SER A 376 18.55 31.29 9.08
N LEU A 377 18.34 30.47 8.07
CA LEU A 377 17.40 29.34 8.13
C LEU A 377 17.85 28.25 9.11
N LEU A 378 18.98 28.46 9.77
CA LEU A 378 19.49 27.55 10.77
C LEU A 378 18.44 27.32 11.86
N GLY A 379 18.19 26.06 12.14
CA GLY A 379 17.22 25.66 13.15
C GLY A 379 15.76 25.75 12.70
N THR A 380 15.46 25.83 11.39
CA THR A 380 14.08 25.75 10.88
C THR A 380 13.80 24.41 10.24
N ALA A 381 12.60 23.90 10.42
CA ALA A 381 12.11 22.75 9.68
C ALA A 381 10.63 22.90 9.35
N SER A 382 10.18 22.25 8.26
CA SER A 382 8.76 22.19 7.91
C SER A 382 8.37 20.79 7.42
N PHE A 383 7.21 20.34 7.91
CA PHE A 383 6.61 19.06 7.58
C PHE A 383 5.17 19.31 7.17
N VAL A 384 4.82 18.92 5.94
CA VAL A 384 3.46 19.08 5.40
C VAL A 384 2.70 17.78 5.60
N ILE A 385 1.49 17.86 6.12
CA ILE A 385 0.61 16.70 6.29
C ILE A 385 0.33 16.06 4.93
N GLY A 386 0.46 14.74 4.88
CA GLY A 386 0.28 13.94 3.66
C GLY A 386 1.44 14.01 2.67
N SER A 387 2.50 14.80 2.94
CA SER A 387 3.69 14.88 2.07
C SER A 387 4.87 14.12 2.64
N LYS A 388 5.53 13.32 1.79
CA LYS A 388 6.81 12.68 2.16
C LYS A 388 8.01 13.61 2.02
N THR A 389 7.83 14.81 1.46
CA THR A 389 8.88 15.82 1.39
C THR A 389 8.86 16.67 2.65
N PHE A 390 10.01 16.86 3.26
CA PHE A 390 10.22 17.79 4.37
C PHE A 390 11.38 18.74 4.05
N PHE A 391 11.48 19.80 4.82
CA PHE A 391 12.59 20.75 4.68
C PHE A 391 13.25 20.97 6.04
N VAL A 392 14.56 21.00 6.05
CA VAL A 392 15.38 21.39 7.20
C VAL A 392 16.41 22.40 6.71
N GLU A 393 16.45 23.58 7.35
CA GLU A 393 17.38 24.67 7.00
C GLU A 393 17.38 25.01 5.50
N GLY A 394 16.21 24.97 4.89
CA GLY A 394 16.02 25.25 3.47
C GLY A 394 16.33 24.09 2.51
N LYS A 395 16.84 22.97 3.00
CA LYS A 395 17.14 21.78 2.19
C LYS A 395 15.99 20.78 2.24
N SER A 396 15.56 20.32 1.08
CA SER A 396 14.56 19.28 0.99
C SER A 396 15.13 17.91 1.34
N GLY A 397 14.32 17.10 2.02
CA GLY A 397 14.56 15.69 2.27
C GLY A 397 13.32 14.87 1.95
N SER A 398 13.45 13.56 1.88
CA SER A 398 12.35 12.64 1.65
C SER A 398 12.17 11.71 2.85
N MET A 399 10.92 11.49 3.24
CA MET A 399 10.50 10.55 4.27
C MET A 399 9.93 9.29 3.62
N ASP A 400 10.09 8.16 4.28
CA ASP A 400 9.46 6.90 3.86
C ASP A 400 7.96 6.87 4.17
N VAL A 401 7.52 7.63 5.18
CA VAL A 401 6.12 7.78 5.61
C VAL A 401 5.79 9.26 5.76
N ALA A 402 4.54 9.64 5.44
CA ALA A 402 4.09 11.03 5.51
C ALA A 402 3.55 11.38 6.91
N PRO A 403 3.70 12.62 7.40
CA PRO A 403 3.00 13.12 8.57
C PRO A 403 1.48 13.10 8.37
N PHE A 404 0.73 12.93 9.44
CA PHE A 404 -0.73 12.91 9.40
C PHE A 404 -1.35 13.62 10.62
N ILE A 405 -2.66 13.87 10.55
CA ILE A 405 -3.46 14.39 11.67
C ILE A 405 -4.28 13.25 12.26
N LYS A 406 -4.22 13.12 13.58
CA LYS A 406 -5.08 12.23 14.36
C LYS A 406 -5.47 12.93 15.65
N ASP A 407 -6.74 12.86 16.05
CA ASP A 407 -7.28 13.49 17.25
C ASP A 407 -6.89 14.98 17.38
N ASP A 408 -7.01 15.71 16.24
CA ASP A 408 -6.63 17.12 16.07
C ASP A 408 -5.17 17.45 16.40
N ARG A 409 -4.29 16.46 16.32
CA ARG A 409 -2.84 16.63 16.53
C ARG A 409 -2.04 16.17 15.32
N SER A 410 -0.99 16.91 14.99
CA SER A 410 -0.06 16.59 13.92
C SER A 410 0.99 15.59 14.40
N PHE A 411 0.99 14.43 13.79
CA PHE A 411 1.98 13.37 14.04
C PHE A 411 3.06 13.41 12.96
N VAL A 412 4.30 13.53 13.39
CA VAL A 412 5.48 13.56 12.50
C VAL A 412 6.34 12.33 12.80
N PRO A 413 6.92 11.66 11.78
CA PRO A 413 7.81 10.54 12.02
C PRO A 413 9.02 10.99 12.86
N VAL A 414 9.20 10.35 14.00
CA VAL A 414 10.14 10.79 15.06
C VAL A 414 11.56 10.99 14.56
N ARG A 415 12.03 10.08 13.68
CA ARG A 415 13.41 10.10 13.20
C ARG A 415 13.73 11.37 12.43
N TYR A 416 12.85 11.78 11.53
CA TYR A 416 13.07 12.97 10.70
C TYR A 416 13.04 14.26 11.51
N LEU A 417 12.18 14.35 12.51
CA LEU A 417 12.17 15.47 13.45
C LEU A 417 13.43 15.46 14.34
N ALA A 418 13.71 14.35 15.00
CA ALA A 418 14.76 14.27 16.01
C ALA A 418 16.17 14.32 15.40
N GLU A 419 16.48 13.46 14.42
CA GLU A 419 17.82 13.38 13.84
C GLU A 419 18.11 14.54 12.90
N ASN A 420 17.21 14.83 11.95
CA ASN A 420 17.48 15.79 10.89
C ASN A 420 17.34 17.25 11.36
N MET A 421 16.31 17.56 12.18
CA MET A 421 16.06 18.93 12.65
C MET A 421 16.71 19.21 13.99
N LEU A 422 16.50 18.36 14.98
CA LEU A 422 16.97 18.62 16.34
C LEU A 422 18.43 18.17 16.55
N GLY A 423 18.94 17.29 15.72
CA GLY A 423 20.26 16.68 15.87
C GLY A 423 20.35 15.78 17.11
N ALA A 424 19.21 15.15 17.48
CA ALA A 424 19.12 14.24 18.59
C ALA A 424 19.28 12.80 18.13
N ALA A 425 20.00 11.97 18.88
CA ALA A 425 20.05 10.54 18.63
C ALA A 425 18.72 9.89 19.00
N VAL A 426 18.26 8.94 18.19
CA VAL A 426 17.01 8.18 18.36
C VAL A 426 17.35 6.73 18.64
N VAL A 427 16.91 6.19 19.77
CA VAL A 427 17.09 4.79 20.15
C VAL A 427 15.71 4.19 20.44
N TRP A 428 15.42 3.06 19.79
CA TRP A 428 14.25 2.26 20.05
C TRP A 428 14.56 1.18 21.09
N ASN A 429 13.76 1.11 22.14
CA ASN A 429 13.78 0.05 23.13
C ASN A 429 12.55 -0.83 22.95
N GLU A 430 12.74 -2.00 22.35
CA GLU A 430 11.66 -2.92 22.02
C GLU A 430 11.03 -3.55 23.27
N ALA A 431 11.82 -3.84 24.30
CA ALA A 431 11.33 -4.47 25.53
C ALA A 431 10.32 -3.60 26.29
N ASP A 432 10.56 -2.29 26.33
CA ASP A 432 9.72 -1.32 27.02
C ASP A 432 8.79 -0.56 26.07
N GLN A 433 8.85 -0.83 24.75
CA GLN A 433 8.13 -0.10 23.70
C GLN A 433 8.37 1.42 23.79
N GLN A 434 9.64 1.81 23.95
CA GLN A 434 10.04 3.20 24.19
C GLN A 434 10.94 3.75 23.09
N VAL A 435 10.71 5.02 22.77
CA VAL A 435 11.65 5.84 22.01
C VAL A 435 12.41 6.74 22.96
N VAL A 436 13.73 6.66 22.91
CA VAL A 436 14.63 7.50 23.69
C VAL A 436 15.32 8.48 22.74
N LEU A 437 15.12 9.76 22.98
CA LEU A 437 15.75 10.85 22.24
C LEU A 437 16.80 11.50 23.14
N THR A 438 18.02 11.66 22.64
CA THR A 438 19.11 12.27 23.40
C THR A 438 19.87 13.29 22.58
N LYS A 439 20.08 14.48 23.17
CA LYS A 439 20.96 15.51 22.65
C LYS A 439 21.52 16.34 23.80
N ASP A 440 22.83 16.52 23.80
CA ASP A 440 23.52 17.25 24.86
C ASP A 440 23.11 16.73 26.27
N ALA A 441 22.59 17.59 27.13
CA ALA A 441 22.09 17.24 28.46
C ALA A 441 20.58 16.87 28.46
N VAL A 442 19.90 16.88 27.31
CA VAL A 442 18.46 16.61 27.23
C VAL A 442 18.23 15.16 26.83
N LYS A 443 17.47 14.46 27.68
CA LYS A 443 16.96 13.10 27.38
C LYS A 443 15.44 13.10 27.47
N VAL A 444 14.79 12.69 26.40
CA VAL A 444 13.33 12.51 26.31
C VAL A 444 13.01 11.04 26.13
N VAL A 445 12.11 10.50 26.95
CA VAL A 445 11.64 9.11 26.83
C VAL A 445 10.15 9.12 26.64
N LEU A 446 9.71 8.49 25.54
CA LEU A 446 8.30 8.36 25.19
C LEU A 446 7.96 6.88 25.06
N THR A 447 6.83 6.46 25.64
CA THR A 447 6.34 5.08 25.59
C THR A 447 5.16 5.02 24.63
N ILE A 448 5.16 4.06 23.70
CA ILE A 448 4.06 3.87 22.75
C ILE A 448 2.76 3.62 23.48
N GLY A 449 1.71 4.33 23.08
CA GLY A 449 0.39 4.23 23.69
C GLY A 449 0.23 4.92 25.04
N SER A 450 1.27 5.62 25.56
CA SER A 450 1.23 6.36 26.82
C SER A 450 1.24 7.87 26.56
N GLU A 451 0.33 8.60 27.19
CA GLU A 451 0.33 10.06 27.20
C GLU A 451 1.40 10.64 28.16
N THR A 452 1.95 9.82 29.05
CA THR A 452 3.04 10.24 29.96
C THR A 452 4.39 10.00 29.29
N TYR A 453 5.23 11.03 29.30
CA TYR A 453 6.61 10.99 28.81
C TYR A 453 7.53 11.67 29.84
N THR A 454 8.84 11.46 29.69
CA THR A 454 9.80 12.11 30.62
C THR A 454 10.78 12.99 29.87
N VAL A 455 11.16 14.12 30.52
CA VAL A 455 12.25 14.99 30.06
C VAL A 455 13.25 15.07 31.23
N ASN A 456 14.46 14.54 31.03
CA ASN A 456 15.50 14.42 32.03
C ASN A 456 15.02 13.72 33.33
N GLY A 457 14.14 12.72 33.18
CA GLY A 457 13.52 11.97 34.26
C GLY A 457 12.32 12.65 34.93
N ALA A 458 12.01 13.89 34.60
CA ALA A 458 10.80 14.59 35.10
C ALA A 458 9.60 14.18 34.20
N GLU A 459 8.54 13.71 34.82
CA GLU A 459 7.30 13.35 34.13
C GLU A 459 6.59 14.56 33.55
N LYS A 460 6.07 14.38 32.32
CA LYS A 460 5.19 15.33 31.63
C LYS A 460 4.04 14.56 30.99
N THR A 461 2.94 15.25 30.74
CA THR A 461 1.76 14.68 30.11
C THR A 461 1.53 15.35 28.76
N ALA A 462 1.33 14.54 27.73
CA ALA A 462 0.82 14.94 26.43
C ALA A 462 -0.69 14.69 26.39
N ASP A 463 -1.39 15.32 25.47
CA ASP A 463 -2.83 15.10 25.25
C ASP A 463 -3.11 13.93 24.28
N VAL A 464 -2.09 13.41 23.65
CA VAL A 464 -2.13 12.22 22.77
C VAL A 464 -0.86 11.40 22.94
N ALA A 465 -1.01 10.09 22.80
CA ALA A 465 0.09 9.14 22.94
C ALA A 465 0.88 8.96 21.64
N PRO A 466 2.18 8.68 21.67
CA PRO A 466 2.95 8.19 20.55
C PRO A 466 2.38 6.87 20.01
N LEU A 467 2.49 6.66 18.71
CA LEU A 467 1.98 5.46 18.08
C LEU A 467 2.91 4.94 16.98
N ILE A 468 2.73 3.68 16.60
CA ILE A 468 3.44 3.06 15.49
C ILE A 468 2.46 2.89 14.33
N VAL A 469 2.83 3.42 13.15
CA VAL A 469 2.14 3.22 11.88
C VAL A 469 3.18 2.76 10.87
N GLU A 470 2.87 1.74 10.08
CA GLU A 470 3.79 1.18 9.06
C GLU A 470 5.22 0.91 9.59
N SER A 471 5.30 0.35 10.80
CA SER A 471 6.59 0.10 11.48
C SER A 471 7.42 1.36 11.73
N ARG A 472 6.82 2.52 11.76
CA ARG A 472 7.45 3.80 12.09
C ARG A 472 6.79 4.43 13.30
N THR A 473 7.60 4.98 14.18
CA THR A 473 7.10 5.69 15.36
C THR A 473 6.76 7.13 14.99
N PHE A 474 5.54 7.52 15.30
CA PHE A 474 5.03 8.88 15.15
C PHE A 474 4.81 9.51 16.51
N LEU A 475 5.18 10.76 16.61
CA LEU A 475 5.04 11.56 17.81
C LEU A 475 4.29 12.86 17.50
N PRO A 476 3.52 13.38 18.47
CA PRO A 476 3.04 14.74 18.35
C PRO A 476 4.24 15.69 18.32
N ALA A 477 4.41 16.39 17.21
CA ALA A 477 5.62 17.18 16.91
C ALA A 477 5.94 18.20 18.02
N ARG A 478 4.91 18.80 18.61
CA ARG A 478 5.05 19.87 19.62
C ARG A 478 5.81 19.40 20.84
N TYR A 479 5.42 18.29 21.45
CA TYR A 479 6.01 17.83 22.72
C TYR A 479 7.49 17.49 22.60
N VAL A 480 7.87 16.92 21.45
CA VAL A 480 9.27 16.61 21.18
C VAL A 480 10.06 17.88 20.89
N ALA A 481 9.59 18.74 20.01
CA ALA A 481 10.30 19.96 19.65
C ALA A 481 10.50 20.89 20.88
N GLU A 482 9.45 21.12 21.66
CA GLU A 482 9.50 21.97 22.87
C GLU A 482 10.43 21.38 23.95
N ALA A 483 10.52 20.06 24.08
CA ALA A 483 11.45 19.43 25.03
C ALA A 483 12.92 19.74 24.70
N PHE A 484 13.24 20.01 23.44
CA PHE A 484 14.54 20.43 22.96
C PHE A 484 14.66 21.95 22.73
N GLY A 485 13.69 22.73 23.23
CA GLY A 485 13.72 24.20 23.21
C GLY A 485 13.34 24.83 21.87
N ALA A 486 12.68 24.09 20.98
CA ALA A 486 12.17 24.60 19.70
C ALA A 486 10.69 25.01 19.82
N ALA A 487 10.30 26.04 19.08
CA ALA A 487 8.90 26.47 18.93
C ALA A 487 8.24 25.71 17.77
N VAL A 488 6.93 25.45 17.91
CA VAL A 488 6.13 24.78 16.85
C VAL A 488 4.96 25.66 16.47
N VAL A 489 4.85 25.98 15.20
CA VAL A 489 3.77 26.73 14.61
C VAL A 489 3.00 25.80 13.65
N TRP A 490 1.68 25.81 13.76
CA TRP A 490 0.79 25.11 12.87
C TRP A 490 0.19 26.09 11.85
N ASP A 491 0.42 25.85 10.59
CA ASP A 491 -0.27 26.56 9.51
C ASP A 491 -1.44 25.71 9.02
N ALA A 492 -2.66 26.17 9.29
CA ALA A 492 -3.87 25.44 8.95
C ALA A 492 -4.20 25.51 7.45
N ASN A 493 -3.76 26.55 6.73
CA ASN A 493 -4.03 26.72 5.31
C ASN A 493 -3.24 25.70 4.47
N THR A 494 -1.95 25.60 4.74
CA THR A 494 -1.06 24.65 4.05
C THR A 494 -0.94 23.32 4.77
N GLN A 495 -1.60 23.15 5.93
CA GLN A 495 -1.46 21.99 6.81
C GLN A 495 0.01 21.66 7.10
N THR A 496 0.77 22.66 7.45
CA THR A 496 2.21 22.55 7.67
C THR A 496 2.55 22.71 9.14
N VAL A 497 3.37 21.80 9.67
CA VAL A 497 4.05 21.94 10.95
C VAL A 497 5.38 22.63 10.70
N GLN A 498 5.52 23.84 11.18
CA GLN A 498 6.78 24.60 11.15
C GLN A 498 7.45 24.56 12.51
N ILE A 499 8.74 24.29 12.53
CA ILE A 499 9.54 24.17 13.75
C ILE A 499 10.69 25.14 13.65
N GLN A 500 10.90 25.88 14.70
CA GLN A 500 11.97 26.89 14.79
C GLN A 500 12.71 26.75 16.13
N ARG A 501 14.04 26.71 16.06
CA ARG A 501 14.94 26.61 17.21
C ARG A 501 15.68 27.91 17.46
#